data_5de8f8396ccb5d2708bcf4f408dcd737
#
_entry.id   5de8f8396ccb5d2708bcf4f408dcd737
#
_cell.length_a   1.000
_cell.length_b   1.000
_cell.length_c   1.000
_cell.angle_alpha   90.00
_cell.angle_beta   90.00
_cell.angle_gamma   90.00
#
_symmetry.space_group_name_H-M   'P 1'
#
loop_
_entity.id
_entity.type
_entity.pdbx_description
1 polymer ?
#
loop_
_entity_poly.entity_id
_entity_poly.type
_entity_poly.pdbx_seq_one_letter_code
_entity_poly.pdbx_strand_id
1 'polypeptide(L)'
;LKVGKNITPAFRIGEKLWDNSLWKVLNFLFCQRCGHPVPGKHAACHTDLFSRHDGKSIAYSGGWHDAGDLSQQTLQTGDVTFSLLEAYNRLKTRNTPLAARLLEEAEWGIEFILKNRYGDGYRASSMGLLIWQDGILNTLDDIHSVRVQNMAFDNFLYAGYEAYAAMTINRDPMLQEHLRKVAEEDFAFATEKFEREGFDLFKQMYEHSYNTSESQYMATISWSASMLYKLTGKAYYAEKAAEAIRYVLACQRTEPLQDPEKTCGFFYRDQSGKSIVHYIHQSREQVYMQAMTLLCETQKQHPDHQKWVNSIQLYGNYLKGLMKYTRPYGMIPSGVYHAEEYSDSASFYALHLFPPANARQLYTEQVKRGVKLDKEHYLKRFPVWFSIFNGNTAIHLSTGKSAAICGNFLKDEELLNIGREQLYWTVGKNPFGQSLIYGEGYNYPQMNSFSSGEMTGEMPVGIRTLGNDDIPYWPQTNNACYKEVWVTSAGKWLSLIAEY
;
A
#
# COMPACT_ATOMS: atom_id res chain seq x y z
N LEU A 1 -18.59 25.27 16.77
CA LEU A 1 -18.50 26.48 15.97
C LEU A 1 -19.88 26.93 15.48
N LYS A 2 -20.04 28.26 15.35
CA LYS A 2 -21.22 28.87 14.75
C LYS A 2 -20.79 29.73 13.56
N VAL A 3 -21.35 29.46 12.39
CA VAL A 3 -21.08 30.25 11.19
C VAL A 3 -22.43 30.69 10.62
N GLY A 4 -22.76 31.97 10.83
CA GLY A 4 -24.07 32.49 10.51
C GLY A 4 -25.17 31.78 11.33
N LYS A 5 -26.13 31.14 10.66
CA LYS A 5 -27.20 30.35 11.31
C LYS A 5 -26.81 28.87 11.55
N ASN A 6 -25.69 28.41 11.00
CA ASN A 6 -25.25 27.02 11.10
C ASN A 6 -24.41 26.82 12.36
N ILE A 7 -24.70 25.73 13.09
CA ILE A 7 -23.96 25.29 14.28
C ILE A 7 -23.40 23.91 13.95
N THR A 8 -22.07 23.76 14.11
CA THR A 8 -21.45 22.43 13.96
C THR A 8 -21.80 21.54 15.16
N PRO A 9 -21.83 20.21 14.99
CA PRO A 9 -21.77 19.30 16.12
C PRO A 9 -20.58 19.61 17.05
N ALA A 10 -20.65 19.13 18.28
CA ALA A 10 -19.51 19.23 19.19
C ALA A 10 -18.34 18.38 18.65
N PHE A 11 -17.13 18.92 18.69
CA PHE A 11 -15.93 18.21 18.30
C PHE A 11 -14.80 18.50 19.29
N ARG A 12 -13.84 17.59 19.35
CA ARG A 12 -12.67 17.74 20.21
C ARG A 12 -11.54 18.44 19.44
N ILE A 13 -10.75 19.21 20.17
CA ILE A 13 -9.48 19.80 19.70
C ILE A 13 -8.41 19.29 20.65
N GLY A 14 -7.32 18.71 20.13
CA GLY A 14 -6.24 18.20 20.97
C GLY A 14 -5.22 17.38 20.17
N GLU A 15 -4.17 16.93 20.84
CA GLU A 15 -3.07 16.19 20.23
C GLU A 15 -3.37 14.70 19.98
N LYS A 16 -4.41 14.16 20.66
CA LYS A 16 -4.80 12.74 20.58
C LYS A 16 -6.04 12.51 19.72
N LEU A 17 -6.22 13.30 18.68
CA LEU A 17 -7.44 13.25 17.86
C LEU A 17 -7.58 11.91 17.12
N TRP A 18 -6.48 11.30 16.70
CA TRP A 18 -6.46 10.06 15.95
C TRP A 18 -6.51 8.79 16.81
N ASP A 19 -6.33 8.89 18.13
CA ASP A 19 -6.32 7.71 19.01
C ASP A 19 -7.61 6.90 18.88
N ASN A 20 -8.75 7.58 18.76
CA ASN A 20 -10.05 6.94 18.62
C ASN A 20 -10.23 6.24 17.26
N SER A 21 -9.76 6.87 16.19
CA SER A 21 -9.75 6.28 14.85
C SER A 21 -8.80 5.08 14.77
N LEU A 22 -7.64 5.15 15.44
CA LEU A 22 -6.70 4.04 15.56
C LEU A 22 -7.33 2.83 16.25
N TRP A 23 -8.06 3.03 17.37
CA TRP A 23 -8.81 1.95 18.04
C TRP A 23 -9.84 1.29 17.12
N LYS A 24 -10.54 2.09 16.29
CA LYS A 24 -11.53 1.57 15.34
C LYS A 24 -10.86 0.76 14.24
N VAL A 25 -9.78 1.28 13.63
CA VAL A 25 -9.05 0.55 12.58
C VAL A 25 -8.43 -0.74 13.12
N LEU A 26 -7.90 -0.75 14.35
CA LEU A 26 -7.46 -1.96 15.02
C LEU A 26 -8.59 -2.97 15.23
N ASN A 27 -9.80 -2.50 15.61
CA ASN A 27 -10.97 -3.37 15.73
C ASN A 27 -11.33 -4.01 14.39
N PHE A 28 -11.25 -3.28 13.30
CA PHE A 28 -11.46 -3.85 11.96
C PHE A 28 -10.45 -4.96 11.65
N LEU A 29 -9.15 -4.72 11.86
CA LEU A 29 -8.14 -5.76 11.66
C LEU A 29 -8.39 -6.98 12.55
N PHE A 30 -8.70 -6.78 13.84
CA PHE A 30 -9.06 -7.87 14.73
C PHE A 30 -10.28 -8.68 14.21
N CYS A 31 -11.29 -8.01 13.67
CA CYS A 31 -12.45 -8.68 13.07
C CYS A 31 -12.11 -9.45 11.79
N GLN A 32 -11.02 -9.13 11.12
CA GLN A 32 -10.55 -9.81 9.90
C GLN A 32 -9.53 -10.93 10.19
N ARG A 33 -9.23 -11.26 11.44
CA ARG A 33 -8.31 -12.36 11.77
C ARG A 33 -8.81 -13.68 11.22
N CYS A 34 -8.01 -14.32 10.36
CA CYS A 34 -8.32 -15.65 9.82
C CYS A 34 -7.96 -16.76 10.83
N GLY A 35 -8.81 -17.78 10.92
CA GLY A 35 -8.59 -18.90 11.84
C GLY A 35 -8.87 -18.58 13.34
N HIS A 36 -9.33 -17.37 13.63
CA HIS A 36 -9.67 -16.90 14.97
C HIS A 36 -11.17 -16.61 15.08
N PRO A 37 -11.88 -17.18 16.06
CA PRO A 37 -13.31 -16.88 16.21
C PRO A 37 -13.49 -15.44 16.73
N VAL A 38 -14.26 -14.65 16.01
CA VAL A 38 -14.63 -13.29 16.42
C VAL A 38 -16.13 -13.26 16.76
N PRO A 39 -16.51 -13.16 18.04
CA PRO A 39 -17.90 -13.22 18.47
C PRO A 39 -18.80 -12.21 17.75
N GLY A 40 -19.91 -12.65 17.19
CA GLY A 40 -20.85 -11.83 16.44
C GLY A 40 -20.38 -11.44 15.03
N LYS A 41 -19.24 -11.94 14.58
CA LYS A 41 -18.68 -11.72 13.24
C LYS A 41 -18.51 -13.03 12.48
N HIS A 42 -17.57 -13.87 12.84
CA HIS A 42 -17.35 -15.17 12.22
C HIS A 42 -16.79 -16.21 13.20
N ALA A 43 -16.95 -17.49 12.88
CA ALA A 43 -16.31 -18.59 13.59
C ALA A 43 -14.81 -18.69 13.25
N ALA A 44 -14.12 -19.67 13.83
CA ALA A 44 -12.79 -20.05 13.37
C ALA A 44 -12.89 -20.61 11.96
N CYS A 45 -12.40 -19.85 10.98
CA CYS A 45 -12.47 -20.12 9.56
C CYS A 45 -11.16 -20.70 9.02
N HIS A 46 -11.18 -21.31 7.83
CA HIS A 46 -10.01 -21.78 7.07
C HIS A 46 -9.06 -22.70 7.88
N THR A 47 -9.59 -23.43 8.85
CA THR A 47 -8.78 -24.32 9.71
C THR A 47 -8.40 -25.65 9.02
N ASP A 48 -9.00 -25.95 7.88
CA ASP A 48 -8.80 -27.12 7.04
C ASP A 48 -7.93 -26.86 5.81
N LEU A 49 -7.42 -25.62 5.64
CA LEU A 49 -6.61 -25.24 4.49
C LEU A 49 -5.12 -25.53 4.70
N PHE A 50 -4.52 -26.11 3.67
CA PHE A 50 -3.09 -26.42 3.64
C PHE A 50 -2.45 -25.98 2.33
N SER A 51 -1.33 -25.30 2.42
CA SER A 51 -0.40 -25.16 1.31
C SER A 51 0.53 -26.39 1.27
N ARG A 52 1.02 -26.74 0.08
CA ARG A 52 1.89 -27.89 -0.11
C ARG A 52 3.04 -27.56 -1.06
N HIS A 53 4.26 -27.92 -0.64
CA HIS A 53 5.46 -27.74 -1.44
C HIS A 53 6.51 -28.77 -1.01
N ASP A 54 7.11 -29.48 -1.96
CA ASP A 54 8.20 -30.45 -1.76
C ASP A 54 7.92 -31.44 -0.61
N GLY A 55 6.75 -32.06 -0.61
CA GLY A 55 6.33 -33.03 0.41
C GLY A 55 5.97 -32.44 1.77
N LYS A 56 6.17 -31.15 1.99
CA LYS A 56 5.75 -30.44 3.21
C LYS A 56 4.36 -29.85 3.07
N SER A 57 3.61 -29.82 4.17
CA SER A 57 2.29 -29.18 4.27
C SER A 57 2.31 -28.16 5.39
N ILE A 58 1.77 -26.97 5.12
CA ILE A 58 1.65 -25.89 6.10
C ILE A 58 0.17 -25.49 6.19
N ALA A 59 -0.40 -25.44 7.41
CA ALA A 59 -1.74 -24.94 7.62
C ALA A 59 -1.82 -23.45 7.30
N TYR A 60 -2.76 -23.06 6.42
CA TYR A 60 -2.87 -21.68 5.93
C TYR A 60 -3.95 -20.87 6.66
N SER A 61 -4.01 -20.96 7.96
CA SER A 61 -4.85 -20.11 8.82
C SER A 61 -4.00 -19.09 9.59
N GLY A 62 -4.55 -17.95 9.97
CA GLY A 62 -3.81 -16.84 10.59
C GLY A 62 -3.70 -15.64 9.65
N GLY A 63 -3.08 -14.55 10.09
CA GLY A 63 -3.11 -13.28 9.35
C GLY A 63 -4.51 -12.70 9.26
N TRP A 64 -4.78 -11.89 8.24
CA TRP A 64 -6.07 -11.23 8.04
C TRP A 64 -6.64 -11.57 6.68
N HIS A 65 -7.96 -11.74 6.63
CA HIS A 65 -8.69 -11.77 5.37
C HIS A 65 -8.44 -10.46 4.62
N ASP A 66 -8.36 -10.55 3.30
CA ASP A 66 -8.11 -9.43 2.41
C ASP A 66 -9.23 -8.40 2.45
N ALA A 67 -10.44 -8.87 2.17
CA ALA A 67 -11.58 -8.04 1.89
C ALA A 67 -12.88 -8.66 2.43
N GLY A 68 -14.01 -8.29 1.86
CA GLY A 68 -15.30 -8.86 2.21
C GLY A 68 -15.52 -10.29 1.75
N ASP A 69 -14.79 -10.73 0.75
CA ASP A 69 -14.85 -12.10 0.20
C ASP A 69 -14.01 -13.12 0.99
N LEU A 70 -13.31 -12.66 2.03
CA LEU A 70 -12.48 -13.46 2.93
C LEU A 70 -11.35 -14.24 2.26
N SER A 71 -10.96 -13.90 1.02
CA SER A 71 -9.67 -14.31 0.46
C SER A 71 -8.51 -13.77 1.29
N GLN A 72 -7.29 -14.24 1.03
CA GLN A 72 -6.16 -13.85 1.84
C GLN A 72 -4.86 -13.84 1.03
N GLN A 73 -4.01 -12.83 1.28
CA GLN A 73 -2.69 -12.74 0.69
C GLN A 73 -1.64 -12.56 1.79
N THR A 74 -0.60 -13.39 1.74
CA THR A 74 0.48 -13.33 2.72
C THR A 74 1.27 -12.01 2.60
N LEU A 75 1.49 -11.52 1.37
CA LEU A 75 2.19 -10.26 1.16
C LEU A 75 1.43 -9.06 1.74
N GLN A 76 0.13 -9.05 1.60
CA GLN A 76 -0.73 -8.01 2.17
C GLN A 76 -0.72 -8.04 3.70
N THR A 77 -0.72 -9.26 4.30
CA THR A 77 -0.51 -9.42 5.74
C THR A 77 0.85 -8.83 6.15
N GLY A 78 1.91 -9.02 5.35
CA GLY A 78 3.21 -8.38 5.58
C GLY A 78 3.15 -6.85 5.54
N ASP A 79 2.48 -6.26 4.55
CA ASP A 79 2.27 -4.80 4.44
C ASP A 79 1.55 -4.23 5.68
N VAL A 80 0.47 -4.88 6.12
CA VAL A 80 -0.31 -4.47 7.30
C VAL A 80 0.52 -4.61 8.58
N THR A 81 1.27 -5.71 8.71
CA THR A 81 2.17 -5.96 9.85
C THR A 81 3.22 -4.85 9.98
N PHE A 82 3.88 -4.50 8.86
CA PHE A 82 4.85 -3.41 8.84
C PHE A 82 4.21 -2.08 9.27
N SER A 83 3.01 -1.78 8.79
CA SER A 83 2.27 -0.55 9.13
C SER A 83 1.88 -0.48 10.62
N LEU A 84 1.50 -1.61 11.20
CA LEU A 84 1.23 -1.73 12.64
C LEU A 84 2.48 -1.48 13.49
N LEU A 85 3.63 -2.01 13.06
CA LEU A 85 4.92 -1.79 13.73
C LEU A 85 5.38 -0.32 13.62
N GLU A 86 5.17 0.34 12.48
CA GLU A 86 5.43 1.78 12.34
C GLU A 86 4.58 2.59 13.33
N ALA A 87 3.26 2.32 13.37
CA ALA A 87 2.34 2.98 14.28
C ALA A 87 2.68 2.70 15.77
N TYR A 88 3.06 1.46 16.10
CA TYR A 88 3.57 1.11 17.42
C TYR A 88 4.80 1.95 17.79
N ASN A 89 5.81 2.01 16.94
CA ASN A 89 7.03 2.77 17.20
C ASN A 89 6.75 4.26 17.42
N ARG A 90 5.75 4.81 16.73
CA ARG A 90 5.31 6.19 16.89
C ARG A 90 4.61 6.45 18.23
N LEU A 91 3.84 5.48 18.72
CA LEU A 91 2.95 5.65 19.88
C LEU A 91 3.51 5.10 21.19
N LYS A 92 4.53 4.25 21.17
CA LYS A 92 5.00 3.50 22.35
C LYS A 92 5.38 4.35 23.58
N THR A 93 5.77 5.61 23.36
CA THR A 93 6.09 6.55 24.44
C THR A 93 4.95 7.51 24.77
N ARG A 94 3.96 7.67 23.87
CA ARG A 94 2.88 8.66 23.96
C ARG A 94 1.56 8.06 24.44
N ASN A 95 1.25 6.83 23.99
CA ASN A 95 0.01 6.12 24.35
C ASN A 95 0.28 4.61 24.48
N THR A 96 0.78 4.21 25.66
CA THR A 96 1.21 2.83 25.93
C THR A 96 0.09 1.78 25.73
N PRO A 97 -1.18 1.99 26.17
CA PRO A 97 -2.24 1.00 25.95
C PRO A 97 -2.53 0.77 24.46
N LEU A 98 -2.62 1.82 23.68
CA LEU A 98 -2.86 1.70 22.24
C LEU A 98 -1.64 1.07 21.53
N ALA A 99 -0.44 1.48 21.91
CA ALA A 99 0.79 0.88 21.38
C ALA A 99 0.89 -0.62 21.69
N ALA A 100 0.52 -1.05 22.91
CA ALA A 100 0.51 -2.47 23.25
C ALA A 100 -0.45 -3.28 22.36
N ARG A 101 -1.61 -2.73 22.04
CA ARG A 101 -2.58 -3.36 21.13
C ARG A 101 -2.08 -3.41 19.67
N LEU A 102 -1.41 -2.33 19.21
CA LEU A 102 -0.77 -2.31 17.88
C LEU A 102 0.30 -3.40 17.75
N LEU A 103 1.11 -3.57 18.81
CA LEU A 103 2.15 -4.60 18.83
C LEU A 103 1.56 -6.01 18.85
N GLU A 104 0.54 -6.25 19.67
CA GLU A 104 -0.16 -7.55 19.72
C GLU A 104 -0.76 -7.92 18.37
N GLU A 105 -1.37 -6.95 17.69
CA GLU A 105 -1.93 -7.16 16.36
C GLU A 105 -0.83 -7.39 15.31
N ALA A 106 0.29 -6.68 15.42
CA ALA A 106 1.45 -6.91 14.55
C ALA A 106 2.07 -8.30 14.74
N GLU A 107 2.14 -8.79 15.97
CA GLU A 107 2.66 -10.15 16.28
C GLU A 107 1.79 -11.25 15.64
N TRP A 108 0.47 -11.06 15.57
CA TRP A 108 -0.43 -11.95 14.83
C TRP A 108 -0.02 -12.07 13.35
N GLY A 109 0.30 -10.93 12.72
CA GLY A 109 0.77 -10.92 11.33
C GLY A 109 2.17 -11.52 11.18
N ILE A 110 3.09 -11.25 12.10
CA ILE A 110 4.45 -11.82 12.09
C ILE A 110 4.41 -13.35 12.18
N GLU A 111 3.61 -13.90 13.09
CA GLU A 111 3.43 -15.35 13.20
C GLU A 111 3.00 -15.95 11.86
N PHE A 112 2.05 -15.31 11.18
CA PHE A 112 1.55 -15.80 9.91
C PHE A 112 2.61 -15.77 8.79
N ILE A 113 3.34 -14.66 8.63
CA ILE A 113 4.37 -14.57 7.58
C ILE A 113 5.54 -15.52 7.83
N LEU A 114 5.93 -15.75 9.09
CA LEU A 114 6.98 -16.71 9.45
C LEU A 114 6.53 -18.15 9.21
N LYS A 115 5.30 -18.49 9.59
CA LYS A 115 4.74 -19.82 9.46
C LYS A 115 4.63 -20.29 7.99
N ASN A 116 4.37 -19.37 7.09
CA ASN A 116 4.11 -19.70 5.68
C ASN A 116 5.38 -19.89 4.82
N ARG A 117 6.58 -19.89 5.43
CA ARG A 117 7.86 -20.15 4.74
C ARG A 117 8.15 -21.65 4.65
N TYR A 118 8.64 -22.07 3.50
CA TYR A 118 9.18 -23.42 3.31
C TYR A 118 10.70 -23.51 3.56
N GLY A 119 11.40 -22.38 3.60
CA GLY A 119 12.83 -22.28 3.90
C GLY A 119 13.75 -22.38 2.67
N ASP A 120 13.18 -22.42 1.49
CA ASP A 120 13.85 -22.50 0.17
C ASP A 120 13.42 -21.39 -0.78
N GLY A 121 12.95 -20.26 -0.23
CA GLY A 121 12.39 -19.13 -0.96
C GLY A 121 10.93 -19.27 -1.35
N TYR A 122 10.35 -20.47 -1.21
CA TYR A 122 8.91 -20.67 -1.41
C TYR A 122 8.11 -20.28 -0.18
N ARG A 123 6.94 -19.67 -0.44
CA ARG A 123 5.94 -19.32 0.58
C ARG A 123 4.54 -19.67 0.09
N ALA A 124 3.66 -20.00 1.03
CA ALA A 124 2.22 -19.92 0.75
C ALA A 124 1.87 -18.45 0.54
N SER A 125 1.43 -18.09 -0.68
CA SER A 125 1.30 -16.69 -1.10
C SER A 125 -0.10 -16.13 -0.94
N SER A 126 -1.11 -16.94 -1.22
CA SER A 126 -2.50 -16.50 -1.16
C SER A 126 -3.47 -17.66 -1.10
N MET A 127 -4.67 -17.36 -0.64
CA MET A 127 -5.82 -18.25 -0.65
C MET A 127 -6.98 -17.52 -1.33
N GLY A 128 -7.68 -18.21 -2.22
CA GLY A 128 -8.90 -17.75 -2.86
C GLY A 128 -10.00 -18.78 -2.75
N LEU A 129 -11.22 -18.30 -2.47
CA LEU A 129 -12.42 -19.12 -2.45
C LEU A 129 -12.87 -19.41 -3.88
N LEU A 130 -13.05 -20.68 -4.24
CA LEU A 130 -13.46 -21.11 -5.57
C LEU A 130 -14.95 -21.38 -5.68
N ILE A 131 -15.51 -22.11 -4.71
CA ILE A 131 -16.92 -22.53 -4.70
C ILE A 131 -17.43 -22.54 -3.24
N TRP A 132 -18.64 -22.02 -3.05
CA TRP A 132 -19.40 -22.09 -1.81
C TRP A 132 -20.45 -23.20 -1.90
N GLN A 133 -20.29 -24.26 -1.14
CA GLN A 133 -21.13 -25.45 -1.26
C GLN A 133 -22.52 -25.23 -0.68
N ASP A 134 -22.62 -24.61 0.49
CA ASP A 134 -23.88 -24.34 1.19
C ASP A 134 -24.39 -22.90 0.99
N GLY A 135 -23.67 -22.06 0.25
CA GLY A 135 -23.96 -20.65 0.06
C GLY A 135 -23.54 -19.75 1.23
N ILE A 136 -22.84 -20.30 2.22
CA ILE A 136 -22.27 -19.59 3.36
C ILE A 136 -20.76 -19.62 3.26
N LEU A 137 -20.12 -18.45 3.29
CA LEU A 137 -18.65 -18.32 3.20
C LEU A 137 -17.96 -18.88 4.43
N ASN A 138 -16.81 -19.54 4.19
CA ASN A 138 -15.88 -20.04 5.20
C ASN A 138 -16.45 -21.16 6.08
N THR A 139 -17.30 -21.97 5.53
CA THR A 139 -17.64 -23.26 6.10
C THR A 139 -16.67 -24.33 5.61
N LEU A 140 -16.65 -25.50 6.27
CA LEU A 140 -15.66 -26.56 5.98
C LEU A 140 -15.85 -27.24 4.62
N ASP A 141 -17.00 -27.06 4.00
CA ASP A 141 -17.33 -27.63 2.69
C ASP A 141 -17.03 -26.69 1.50
N ASP A 142 -16.59 -25.46 1.76
CA ASP A 142 -16.15 -24.54 0.72
C ASP A 142 -14.89 -25.04 0.02
N ILE A 143 -14.84 -24.87 -1.31
CA ILE A 143 -13.66 -25.23 -2.10
C ILE A 143 -12.73 -24.02 -2.21
N HIS A 144 -11.55 -24.17 -1.66
CA HIS A 144 -10.49 -23.17 -1.66
C HIS A 144 -9.27 -23.62 -2.46
N SER A 145 -8.47 -22.64 -2.89
CA SER A 145 -7.16 -22.86 -3.48
C SER A 145 -6.11 -22.05 -2.75
N VAL A 146 -5.07 -22.75 -2.26
CA VAL A 146 -3.90 -22.11 -1.66
C VAL A 146 -2.74 -22.19 -2.65
N ARG A 147 -2.19 -21.03 -3.02
CA ARG A 147 -1.05 -20.96 -3.93
C ARG A 147 0.26 -20.88 -3.18
N VAL A 148 1.30 -21.44 -3.78
CA VAL A 148 2.68 -21.41 -3.30
C VAL A 148 3.56 -20.85 -4.40
N GLN A 149 4.40 -19.89 -4.09
CA GLN A 149 5.31 -19.27 -5.05
C GLN A 149 6.61 -18.79 -4.40
N ASN A 150 7.60 -18.46 -5.24
CA ASN A 150 8.94 -18.04 -4.82
C ASN A 150 9.39 -16.75 -5.54
N MET A 151 8.50 -15.79 -5.72
CA MET A 151 8.87 -14.54 -6.38
C MET A 151 9.99 -13.82 -5.62
N ALA A 152 11.02 -13.38 -6.34
CA ALA A 152 12.11 -12.63 -5.75
C ALA A 152 11.60 -11.28 -5.20
N PHE A 153 10.68 -10.62 -5.92
CA PHE A 153 10.04 -9.37 -5.45
C PHE A 153 9.41 -9.52 -4.07
N ASP A 154 8.61 -10.57 -3.88
CA ASP A 154 7.94 -10.82 -2.60
C ASP A 154 8.94 -11.10 -1.48
N ASN A 155 9.98 -11.92 -1.77
CA ASN A 155 11.03 -12.21 -0.79
C ASN A 155 11.85 -10.98 -0.40
N PHE A 156 12.11 -10.04 -1.31
CA PHE A 156 12.70 -8.73 -0.95
C PHE A 156 11.80 -7.94 0.00
N LEU A 157 10.48 -7.91 -0.24
CA LEU A 157 9.54 -7.23 0.65
C LEU A 157 9.51 -7.89 2.03
N TYR A 158 9.40 -9.21 2.11
CA TYR A 158 9.42 -9.94 3.39
C TYR A 158 10.73 -9.69 4.15
N ALA A 159 11.87 -9.73 3.49
CA ALA A 159 13.15 -9.42 4.11
C ALA A 159 13.17 -8.05 4.78
N GLY A 160 12.59 -7.04 4.13
CA GLY A 160 12.44 -5.70 4.69
C GLY A 160 11.50 -5.65 5.90
N TYR A 161 10.34 -6.33 5.84
CA TYR A 161 9.38 -6.38 6.95
C TYR A 161 9.94 -7.13 8.14
N GLU A 162 10.58 -8.26 7.92
CA GLU A 162 11.22 -9.09 8.94
C GLU A 162 12.38 -8.36 9.60
N ALA A 163 13.22 -7.66 8.82
CA ALA A 163 14.29 -6.82 9.35
C ALA A 163 13.75 -5.68 10.22
N TYR A 164 12.66 -5.03 9.81
CA TYR A 164 12.03 -3.99 10.62
C TYR A 164 11.40 -4.54 11.89
N ALA A 165 10.75 -5.70 11.80
CA ALA A 165 10.20 -6.40 12.96
C ALA A 165 11.30 -6.79 13.97
N ALA A 166 12.45 -7.31 13.50
CA ALA A 166 13.60 -7.62 14.33
C ALA A 166 14.14 -6.40 15.09
N MET A 167 14.15 -5.22 14.45
CA MET A 167 14.57 -3.98 15.12
C MET A 167 13.53 -3.43 16.11
N THR A 168 12.25 -3.77 15.92
CA THR A 168 11.15 -3.24 16.71
C THR A 168 10.82 -4.08 17.93
N ILE A 169 10.79 -5.42 17.78
CA ILE A 169 10.43 -6.36 18.84
C ILE A 169 11.67 -6.67 19.66
N ASN A 170 11.79 -6.00 20.79
CA ASN A 170 12.96 -6.15 21.69
C ASN A 170 12.64 -6.92 22.98
N ARG A 171 11.39 -7.33 23.17
CA ARG A 171 10.93 -8.07 24.36
C ARG A 171 11.15 -9.58 24.29
N ASP A 172 11.37 -10.12 23.10
CA ASP A 172 11.66 -11.53 22.83
C ASP A 172 12.94 -11.67 22.00
N PRO A 173 14.09 -11.89 22.65
CA PRO A 173 15.36 -12.04 21.96
C PRO A 173 15.44 -13.24 21.00
N MET A 174 14.67 -14.32 21.27
CA MET A 174 14.65 -15.50 20.39
C MET A 174 13.89 -15.19 19.10
N LEU A 175 12.75 -14.54 19.20
CA LEU A 175 11.99 -14.09 18.04
C LEU A 175 12.78 -13.05 17.24
N GLN A 176 13.43 -12.10 17.91
CA GLN A 176 14.28 -11.10 17.28
C GLN A 176 15.39 -11.72 16.44
N GLU A 177 16.11 -12.68 17.00
CA GLU A 177 17.20 -13.39 16.29
C GLU A 177 16.65 -14.25 15.13
N HIS A 178 15.50 -14.89 15.34
CA HIS A 178 14.85 -15.65 14.28
C HIS A 178 14.43 -14.75 13.11
N LEU A 179 13.80 -13.60 13.38
CA LEU A 179 13.44 -12.60 12.38
C LEU A 179 14.66 -12.08 11.61
N ARG A 180 15.78 -11.79 12.33
CA ARG A 180 17.02 -11.37 11.68
C ARG A 180 17.52 -12.44 10.71
N LYS A 181 17.53 -13.70 11.14
CA LYS A 181 18.00 -14.81 10.31
C LYS A 181 17.13 -15.00 9.06
N VAL A 182 15.81 -15.02 9.20
CA VAL A 182 14.91 -15.22 8.05
C VAL A 182 14.96 -14.04 7.08
N ALA A 183 15.11 -12.80 7.56
CA ALA A 183 15.30 -11.64 6.72
C ALA A 183 16.55 -11.73 5.84
N GLU A 184 17.65 -12.21 6.40
CA GLU A 184 18.90 -12.45 5.65
C GLU A 184 18.75 -13.60 4.64
N GLU A 185 18.05 -14.69 5.01
CA GLU A 185 17.79 -15.83 4.12
C GLU A 185 16.92 -15.43 2.93
N ASP A 186 15.82 -14.68 3.17
CA ASP A 186 14.89 -14.27 2.12
C ASP A 186 15.55 -13.26 1.18
N PHE A 187 16.34 -12.32 1.70
CA PHE A 187 17.11 -11.39 0.88
C PHE A 187 18.15 -12.11 0.01
N ALA A 188 18.86 -13.07 0.58
CA ALA A 188 19.87 -13.86 -0.15
C ALA A 188 19.24 -14.67 -1.28
N PHE A 189 18.13 -15.38 -1.00
CA PHE A 189 17.35 -16.10 -2.01
C PHE A 189 16.87 -15.17 -3.13
N ALA A 190 16.25 -14.04 -2.75
CA ALA A 190 15.73 -13.08 -3.70
C ALA A 190 16.83 -12.50 -4.60
N THR A 191 18.00 -12.21 -4.03
CA THR A 191 19.15 -11.69 -4.79
C THR A 191 19.66 -12.72 -5.79
N GLU A 192 19.89 -13.97 -5.36
CA GLU A 192 20.33 -15.04 -6.26
C GLU A 192 19.35 -15.27 -7.40
N LYS A 193 18.05 -15.32 -7.09
CA LYS A 193 17.00 -15.50 -8.09
C LYS A 193 16.96 -14.32 -9.06
N PHE A 194 17.00 -13.08 -8.56
CA PHE A 194 16.99 -11.88 -9.39
C PHE A 194 18.23 -11.78 -10.31
N GLU A 195 19.42 -12.09 -9.79
CA GLU A 195 20.65 -12.10 -10.59
C GLU A 195 20.62 -13.16 -11.71
N ARG A 196 19.93 -14.27 -11.49
CA ARG A 196 19.80 -15.35 -12.47
C ARG A 196 18.67 -15.12 -13.49
N GLU A 197 17.51 -14.59 -13.06
CA GLU A 197 16.26 -14.59 -13.85
C GLU A 197 15.80 -13.16 -14.22
N GLY A 198 16.34 -12.12 -13.57
CA GLY A 198 15.89 -10.74 -13.76
C GLY A 198 14.57 -10.45 -13.06
N PHE A 199 13.81 -9.48 -13.59
CA PHE A 199 12.54 -9.06 -13.02
C PHE A 199 11.44 -10.12 -13.20
N ASP A 200 10.88 -10.60 -12.10
CA ASP A 200 9.74 -11.53 -12.10
C ASP A 200 8.39 -10.77 -12.02
N LEU A 201 8.13 -9.96 -13.04
CA LEU A 201 6.98 -9.04 -13.13
C LEU A 201 5.74 -9.74 -13.73
N PHE A 202 5.23 -10.79 -13.09
CA PHE A 202 4.03 -11.39 -13.61
C PHE A 202 2.76 -10.73 -13.08
N LYS A 203 1.71 -10.86 -13.90
CA LYS A 203 0.35 -10.52 -13.51
C LYS A 203 -0.19 -11.57 -12.54
N GLN A 204 -0.21 -11.24 -11.27
CA GLN A 204 -0.84 -12.08 -10.27
C GLN A 204 -1.93 -11.27 -9.57
N MET A 205 -3.19 -11.58 -9.90
CA MET A 205 -4.34 -10.82 -9.40
C MET A 205 -4.47 -10.93 -7.89
N TYR A 206 -4.46 -12.15 -7.37
CA TYR A 206 -4.69 -12.38 -5.94
C TYR A 206 -3.55 -11.88 -5.05
N GLU A 207 -2.32 -11.89 -5.54
CA GLU A 207 -1.16 -11.37 -4.81
C GLU A 207 -0.96 -9.87 -4.96
N HIS A 208 -1.83 -9.21 -5.75
CA HIS A 208 -1.77 -7.76 -6.03
C HIS A 208 -0.41 -7.25 -6.52
N SER A 209 0.32 -8.08 -7.29
CA SER A 209 1.64 -7.73 -7.85
C SER A 209 1.59 -7.27 -9.31
N TYR A 210 0.41 -7.27 -9.92
CA TYR A 210 0.20 -7.02 -11.36
C TYR A 210 0.61 -5.63 -11.84
N ASN A 211 0.71 -4.65 -10.97
CA ASN A 211 1.08 -3.28 -11.32
C ASN A 211 2.53 -2.92 -10.94
N THR A 212 3.31 -3.86 -10.45
CA THR A 212 4.72 -3.63 -10.10
C THR A 212 5.52 -3.27 -11.34
N SER A 213 6.30 -2.20 -11.25
CA SER A 213 7.22 -1.75 -12.29
C SER A 213 8.66 -2.11 -11.92
N GLU A 214 9.59 -2.08 -12.91
CA GLU A 214 11.00 -2.30 -12.65
C GLU A 214 11.56 -1.25 -11.66
N SER A 215 11.18 0.02 -11.83
CA SER A 215 11.60 1.08 -10.91
C SER A 215 11.11 0.86 -9.49
N GLN A 216 9.87 0.38 -9.31
CA GLN A 216 9.35 0.02 -7.99
C GLN A 216 10.05 -1.21 -7.41
N TYR A 217 10.36 -2.18 -8.26
CA TYR A 217 11.12 -3.38 -7.88
C TYR A 217 12.49 -2.98 -7.32
N MET A 218 13.24 -2.15 -8.04
CA MET A 218 14.55 -1.66 -7.62
C MET A 218 14.48 -0.78 -6.37
N ALA A 219 13.44 0.03 -6.22
CA ALA A 219 13.19 0.77 -4.98
C ALA A 219 12.96 -0.18 -3.80
N THR A 220 12.26 -1.31 -4.02
CA THR A 220 12.04 -2.34 -3.00
C THR A 220 13.35 -3.01 -2.59
N ILE A 221 14.21 -3.37 -3.55
CA ILE A 221 15.56 -3.91 -3.25
C ILE A 221 16.35 -2.92 -2.40
N SER A 222 16.39 -1.65 -2.82
CA SER A 222 17.12 -0.62 -2.09
C SER A 222 16.60 -0.42 -0.67
N TRP A 223 15.27 -0.43 -0.49
CA TRP A 223 14.63 -0.31 0.81
C TRP A 223 14.94 -1.49 1.72
N SER A 224 14.74 -2.73 1.26
CA SER A 224 14.99 -3.93 2.07
C SER A 224 16.46 -4.11 2.40
N ALA A 225 17.36 -3.83 1.46
CA ALA A 225 18.81 -3.83 1.70
C ALA A 225 19.20 -2.76 2.74
N SER A 226 18.62 -1.55 2.68
CA SER A 226 18.87 -0.51 3.69
C SER A 226 18.35 -0.92 5.09
N MET A 227 17.20 -1.63 5.17
CA MET A 227 16.70 -2.20 6.42
C MET A 227 17.66 -3.23 7.00
N LEU A 228 18.16 -4.15 6.16
CA LEU A 228 19.14 -5.14 6.57
C LEU A 228 20.49 -4.51 6.95
N TYR A 229 20.93 -3.47 6.26
CA TYR A 229 22.12 -2.72 6.68
C TYR A 229 21.95 -2.08 8.05
N LYS A 230 20.80 -1.45 8.30
CA LYS A 230 20.46 -0.85 9.60
C LYS A 230 20.39 -1.88 10.71
N LEU A 231 19.90 -3.09 10.42
CA LEU A 231 19.79 -4.19 11.37
C LEU A 231 21.15 -4.85 11.67
N THR A 232 21.99 -5.07 10.64
CA THR A 232 23.18 -5.95 10.75
C THR A 232 24.50 -5.22 10.70
N GLY A 233 24.56 -4.01 10.12
CA GLY A 233 25.80 -3.27 9.85
C GLY A 233 26.69 -3.85 8.73
N LYS A 234 26.24 -4.91 8.02
CA LYS A 234 27.04 -5.56 6.95
C LYS A 234 27.12 -4.68 5.71
N ALA A 235 28.33 -4.30 5.27
CA ALA A 235 28.57 -3.43 4.11
C ALA A 235 27.92 -3.94 2.82
N TYR A 236 27.82 -5.25 2.63
CA TYR A 236 27.14 -5.87 1.50
C TYR A 236 25.75 -5.30 1.25
N TYR A 237 24.94 -5.12 2.29
CA TYR A 237 23.60 -4.57 2.15
C TYR A 237 23.61 -3.08 1.80
N ALA A 238 24.59 -2.32 2.32
CA ALA A 238 24.75 -0.92 1.94
C ALA A 238 25.07 -0.76 0.46
N GLU A 239 25.96 -1.61 -0.06
CA GLU A 239 26.33 -1.63 -1.48
C GLU A 239 25.14 -1.99 -2.37
N LYS A 240 24.41 -3.07 -2.05
CA LYS A 240 23.21 -3.49 -2.79
C LYS A 240 22.12 -2.39 -2.78
N ALA A 241 21.92 -1.69 -1.66
CA ALA A 241 20.98 -0.58 -1.58
C ALA A 241 21.36 0.58 -2.50
N ALA A 242 22.64 0.98 -2.48
CA ALA A 242 23.15 2.06 -3.32
C ALA A 242 23.21 1.68 -4.82
N GLU A 243 23.43 0.41 -5.14
CA GLU A 243 23.36 -0.11 -6.50
C GLU A 243 21.93 -0.02 -7.06
N ALA A 244 20.96 -0.54 -6.31
CA ALA A 244 19.56 -0.59 -6.74
C ALA A 244 18.96 0.81 -6.94
N ILE A 245 19.26 1.76 -6.05
CA ILE A 245 18.68 3.11 -6.16
C ILE A 245 19.16 3.88 -7.39
N ARG A 246 20.29 3.54 -7.99
CA ARG A 246 20.76 4.17 -9.24
C ARG A 246 19.79 3.93 -10.38
N TYR A 247 19.20 2.74 -10.45
CA TYR A 247 18.15 2.43 -11.42
C TYR A 247 16.92 3.34 -11.22
N VAL A 248 16.49 3.49 -9.99
CA VAL A 248 15.32 4.34 -9.63
C VAL A 248 15.58 5.80 -10.02
N LEU A 249 16.77 6.32 -9.72
CA LEU A 249 17.14 7.70 -10.10
C LEU A 249 17.10 7.91 -11.61
N ALA A 250 17.50 6.91 -12.39
CA ALA A 250 17.44 6.96 -13.86
C ALA A 250 16.00 6.92 -14.40
N CYS A 251 15.05 6.44 -13.59
CA CYS A 251 13.61 6.43 -13.92
C CYS A 251 12.89 7.72 -13.50
N GLN A 252 13.52 8.65 -12.78
CA GLN A 252 12.86 9.89 -12.38
C GLN A 252 12.90 10.92 -13.51
N ARG A 253 11.74 11.50 -13.83
CA ARG A 253 11.65 12.63 -14.78
C ARG A 253 12.26 13.87 -14.16
N THR A 254 13.43 14.28 -14.64
CA THR A 254 14.13 15.50 -14.22
C THR A 254 13.82 16.69 -15.11
N GLU A 255 13.64 16.45 -16.40
CA GLU A 255 13.32 17.49 -17.37
C GLU A 255 11.87 17.92 -17.27
N PRO A 256 11.58 19.23 -17.11
CA PRO A 256 10.23 19.74 -17.05
C PRO A 256 9.41 19.43 -18.29
N LEU A 257 8.10 19.20 -18.11
CA LEU A 257 7.13 19.18 -19.21
C LEU A 257 6.98 20.57 -19.82
N GLN A 258 6.34 20.64 -20.99
CA GLN A 258 6.08 21.89 -21.71
C GLN A 258 4.82 22.61 -21.16
N ASP A 259 4.45 22.38 -19.92
CA ASP A 259 3.35 23.03 -19.25
C ASP A 259 3.81 24.32 -18.52
N PRO A 260 2.87 25.24 -18.18
CA PRO A 260 3.21 26.47 -17.47
C PRO A 260 3.91 26.27 -16.13
N GLU A 261 3.61 25.17 -15.45
CA GLU A 261 4.13 24.84 -14.13
C GLU A 261 5.47 24.09 -14.17
N LYS A 262 5.96 23.75 -15.36
CA LYS A 262 7.20 23.00 -15.52
C LYS A 262 7.20 21.69 -14.73
N THR A 263 6.10 20.94 -14.82
CA THR A 263 5.88 19.71 -14.08
C THR A 263 6.98 18.68 -14.35
N CYS A 264 7.62 18.18 -13.31
CA CYS A 264 8.64 17.12 -13.34
C CYS A 264 8.71 16.43 -11.97
N GLY A 265 9.52 15.38 -11.83
CA GLY A 265 9.75 14.70 -10.54
C GLY A 265 9.03 13.38 -10.36
N PHE A 266 8.08 13.03 -11.22
CA PHE A 266 7.43 11.71 -11.24
C PHE A 266 8.36 10.62 -11.77
N PHE A 267 7.98 9.35 -11.56
CA PHE A 267 8.77 8.21 -11.98
C PHE A 267 8.18 7.51 -13.20
N TYR A 268 9.06 7.00 -14.05
CA TYR A 268 8.72 6.05 -15.11
C TYR A 268 8.80 4.61 -14.60
N ARG A 269 8.09 3.71 -15.26
CA ARG A 269 8.06 2.29 -14.90
C ARG A 269 9.41 1.61 -15.07
N ASP A 270 10.17 2.05 -16.08
CA ASP A 270 11.52 1.60 -16.39
C ASP A 270 12.38 2.73 -16.97
N GLN A 271 13.64 2.44 -17.28
CA GLN A 271 14.60 3.42 -17.81
C GLN A 271 14.31 3.86 -19.25
N SER A 272 13.37 3.22 -19.97
CA SER A 272 12.99 3.66 -21.33
C SER A 272 12.25 5.00 -21.33
N GLY A 273 11.65 5.38 -20.20
CA GLY A 273 10.89 6.61 -20.06
C GLY A 273 9.59 6.65 -20.88
N LYS A 274 9.05 5.50 -21.29
CA LYS A 274 7.85 5.42 -22.13
C LYS A 274 6.54 5.39 -21.34
N SER A 275 6.53 4.71 -20.20
CA SER A 275 5.35 4.55 -19.36
C SER A 275 5.60 5.12 -17.99
N ILE A 276 4.67 5.97 -17.51
CA ILE A 276 4.73 6.56 -16.17
C ILE A 276 4.24 5.56 -15.15
N VAL A 277 4.69 5.65 -13.92
CA VAL A 277 4.19 4.81 -12.82
C VAL A 277 2.78 5.23 -12.47
N HIS A 278 1.84 4.30 -12.53
CA HIS A 278 0.44 4.47 -12.15
C HIS A 278 -0.03 3.32 -11.28
N TYR A 279 -1.08 3.57 -10.53
CA TYR A 279 -1.76 2.57 -9.71
C TYR A 279 -3.25 2.63 -9.98
N ILE A 280 -3.92 1.48 -9.98
CA ILE A 280 -5.35 1.39 -10.27
C ILE A 280 -6.18 0.86 -9.09
N HIS A 281 -5.55 0.18 -8.14
CA HIS A 281 -6.23 -0.43 -7.01
C HIS A 281 -5.30 -0.41 -5.79
N GLN A 282 -4.22 -1.17 -5.84
CA GLN A 282 -3.18 -1.16 -4.83
C GLN A 282 -2.04 -0.23 -5.23
N SER A 283 -1.40 0.37 -4.25
CA SER A 283 -0.22 1.22 -4.43
C SER A 283 0.87 0.90 -3.43
N ARG A 284 2.11 0.94 -3.89
CA ARG A 284 3.34 0.97 -3.10
C ARG A 284 4.19 2.20 -3.44
N GLU A 285 3.57 3.30 -3.83
CA GLU A 285 4.25 4.56 -4.17
C GLU A 285 5.22 5.01 -3.08
N GLN A 286 4.88 4.78 -1.81
CA GLN A 286 5.71 5.17 -0.67
C GLN A 286 7.12 4.53 -0.70
N VAL A 287 7.32 3.39 -1.36
CA VAL A 287 8.61 2.68 -1.34
C VAL A 287 9.75 3.49 -1.94
N TYR A 288 9.47 4.35 -2.93
CA TYR A 288 10.48 5.22 -3.52
C TYR A 288 11.09 6.15 -2.47
N MET A 289 10.24 6.80 -1.69
CA MET A 289 10.69 7.73 -0.66
C MET A 289 11.20 7.00 0.59
N GLN A 290 10.60 5.88 0.96
CA GLN A 290 11.13 5.02 2.02
C GLN A 290 12.55 4.55 1.72
N ALA A 291 12.82 4.11 0.48
CA ALA A 291 14.15 3.69 0.06
C ALA A 291 15.16 4.84 0.10
N MET A 292 14.84 5.97 -0.52
CA MET A 292 15.77 7.09 -0.62
C MET A 292 16.07 7.74 0.73
N THR A 293 15.06 7.93 1.59
CA THR A 293 15.28 8.55 2.89
C THR A 293 16.05 7.63 3.83
N LEU A 294 15.74 6.33 3.84
CA LEU A 294 16.47 5.36 4.65
C LEU A 294 17.93 5.23 4.19
N LEU A 295 18.16 5.27 2.88
CA LEU A 295 19.49 5.29 2.29
C LEU A 295 20.28 6.52 2.75
N CYS A 296 19.66 7.72 2.69
CA CYS A 296 20.25 8.96 3.19
C CYS A 296 20.58 8.90 4.70
N GLU A 297 19.70 8.27 5.49
CA GLU A 297 19.92 8.11 6.95
C GLU A 297 21.08 7.19 7.26
N THR A 298 21.18 6.07 6.54
CA THR A 298 22.13 4.99 6.82
C THR A 298 23.48 5.20 6.17
N GLN A 299 23.58 5.96 5.08
CA GLN A 299 24.79 6.16 4.29
C GLN A 299 25.11 7.66 4.06
N LYS A 300 25.19 8.44 5.14
CA LYS A 300 25.39 9.89 5.12
C LYS A 300 26.64 10.36 4.40
N GLN A 301 27.69 9.52 4.35
CA GLN A 301 28.99 9.85 3.72
C GLN A 301 29.12 9.28 2.30
N HIS A 302 28.07 8.67 1.75
CA HIS A 302 28.13 8.11 0.40
C HIS A 302 28.30 9.22 -0.65
N PRO A 303 29.13 9.03 -1.69
CA PRO A 303 29.35 10.05 -2.73
C PRO A 303 28.07 10.52 -3.44
N ASP A 304 27.07 9.63 -3.59
CA ASP A 304 25.81 9.95 -4.24
C ASP A 304 24.73 10.48 -3.28
N HIS A 305 25.04 10.70 -1.99
CA HIS A 305 24.07 11.15 -0.99
C HIS A 305 23.28 12.39 -1.46
N GLN A 306 23.97 13.40 -2.02
CA GLN A 306 23.31 14.62 -2.51
C GLN A 306 22.36 14.34 -3.69
N LYS A 307 22.65 13.36 -4.54
CA LYS A 307 21.74 12.97 -5.63
C LYS A 307 20.43 12.41 -5.09
N TRP A 308 20.50 11.61 -4.02
CA TRP A 308 19.31 11.08 -3.34
C TRP A 308 18.47 12.19 -2.70
N VAL A 309 19.10 13.14 -2.01
CA VAL A 309 18.42 14.32 -1.44
C VAL A 309 17.74 15.14 -2.54
N ASN A 310 18.42 15.38 -3.66
CA ASN A 310 17.85 16.13 -4.79
C ASN A 310 16.64 15.42 -5.41
N SER A 311 16.68 14.09 -5.50
CA SER A 311 15.56 13.28 -5.98
C SER A 311 14.33 13.37 -5.06
N ILE A 312 14.55 13.30 -3.74
CA ILE A 312 13.49 13.49 -2.73
C ILE A 312 12.88 14.89 -2.87
N GLN A 313 13.71 15.93 -2.98
CA GLN A 313 13.25 17.31 -3.14
C GLN A 313 12.44 17.50 -4.43
N LEU A 314 12.90 16.90 -5.54
CA LEU A 314 12.22 16.99 -6.84
C LEU A 314 10.84 16.32 -6.79
N TYR A 315 10.74 15.14 -6.17
CA TYR A 315 9.46 14.45 -5.98
C TYR A 315 8.53 15.22 -5.04
N GLY A 316 9.06 15.80 -3.95
CA GLY A 316 8.28 16.66 -3.06
C GLY A 316 7.71 17.88 -3.78
N ASN A 317 8.48 18.53 -4.63
CA ASN A 317 8.01 19.65 -5.46
C ASN A 317 6.93 19.22 -6.46
N TYR A 318 7.06 18.03 -7.06
CA TYR A 318 6.02 17.42 -7.89
C TYR A 318 4.69 17.30 -7.13
N LEU A 319 4.71 16.71 -5.92
CA LEU A 319 3.50 16.55 -5.11
C LEU A 319 2.84 17.89 -4.78
N LYS A 320 3.62 18.91 -4.39
CA LYS A 320 3.10 20.25 -4.13
C LYS A 320 2.41 20.85 -5.37
N GLY A 321 2.99 20.68 -6.55
CA GLY A 321 2.41 21.14 -7.82
C GLY A 321 1.07 20.51 -8.15
N LEU A 322 0.82 19.26 -7.70
CA LEU A 322 -0.42 18.55 -7.95
C LEU A 322 -1.62 19.09 -7.14
N MET A 323 -1.40 19.65 -5.94
CA MET A 323 -2.46 19.92 -4.97
C MET A 323 -3.48 20.97 -5.41
N LYS A 324 -3.12 21.89 -6.31
CA LYS A 324 -4.05 22.90 -6.84
C LYS A 324 -5.22 22.30 -7.63
N TYR A 325 -5.06 21.11 -8.19
CA TYR A 325 -6.05 20.47 -9.07
C TYR A 325 -7.20 19.78 -8.34
N THR A 326 -7.10 19.63 -7.01
CA THR A 326 -8.10 18.95 -6.17
C THR A 326 -8.66 19.83 -5.06
N ARG A 327 -8.35 21.13 -5.07
CA ARG A 327 -8.98 22.09 -4.13
C ARG A 327 -10.51 22.08 -4.29
N PRO A 328 -11.26 22.26 -3.17
CA PRO A 328 -10.78 22.53 -1.80
C PRO A 328 -10.50 21.28 -0.96
N TYR A 329 -10.66 20.08 -1.51
CA TYR A 329 -10.64 18.82 -0.75
C TYR A 329 -9.26 18.30 -0.43
N GLY A 330 -8.25 18.62 -1.24
CA GLY A 330 -6.85 18.31 -0.95
C GLY A 330 -6.42 16.85 -1.17
N MET A 331 -7.21 16.05 -1.89
CA MET A 331 -6.77 14.72 -2.33
C MET A 331 -5.57 14.84 -3.29
N ILE A 332 -4.54 14.03 -3.12
CA ILE A 332 -3.46 13.95 -4.10
C ILE A 332 -4.00 13.34 -5.38
N PRO A 333 -3.87 14.00 -6.55
CA PRO A 333 -4.23 13.42 -7.84
C PRO A 333 -3.48 12.12 -8.13
N SER A 334 -4.07 11.27 -9.00
CA SER A 334 -3.40 10.06 -9.48
C SER A 334 -2.08 10.35 -10.20
N GLY A 335 -1.93 11.54 -10.77
CA GLY A 335 -0.67 12.03 -11.33
C GLY A 335 -0.74 12.36 -12.81
N VAL A 336 0.44 12.48 -13.41
CA VAL A 336 0.62 12.77 -14.85
C VAL A 336 0.48 11.46 -15.64
N TYR A 337 -0.23 11.53 -16.77
CA TYR A 337 -0.42 10.45 -17.74
C TYR A 337 0.02 10.93 -19.13
N HIS A 338 0.66 10.07 -19.90
CA HIS A 338 0.91 10.30 -21.32
C HIS A 338 -0.21 9.69 -22.16
N ALA A 339 -0.73 10.42 -23.13
CA ALA A 339 -1.92 10.01 -23.90
C ALA A 339 -1.75 8.71 -24.70
N GLU A 340 -0.51 8.30 -24.96
CA GLU A 340 -0.17 7.14 -25.81
C GLU A 340 0.67 6.08 -25.09
N GLU A 341 0.57 5.98 -23.74
CA GLU A 341 1.29 4.93 -22.99
C GLU A 341 0.98 3.50 -23.45
N TYR A 342 -0.18 3.28 -24.05
CA TYR A 342 -0.54 2.01 -24.66
C TYR A 342 0.39 1.58 -25.81
N SER A 343 1.22 2.49 -26.33
CA SER A 343 2.25 2.16 -27.33
C SER A 343 3.34 1.25 -26.74
N ASP A 344 3.61 1.36 -25.44
CA ASP A 344 4.36 0.37 -24.67
C ASP A 344 3.40 -0.74 -24.21
N SER A 345 3.16 -1.68 -25.11
CA SER A 345 2.19 -2.74 -24.91
C SER A 345 2.49 -3.62 -23.69
N ALA A 346 3.77 -3.86 -23.39
CA ALA A 346 4.16 -4.70 -22.26
C ALA A 346 3.77 -4.04 -20.93
N SER A 347 4.20 -2.78 -20.70
CA SER A 347 3.84 -2.02 -19.50
C SER A 347 2.34 -1.78 -19.40
N PHE A 348 1.68 -1.45 -20.50
CA PHE A 348 0.23 -1.20 -20.53
C PHE A 348 -0.57 -2.41 -20.04
N TYR A 349 -0.30 -3.60 -20.59
CA TYR A 349 -0.99 -4.82 -20.18
C TYR A 349 -0.49 -5.40 -18.85
N ALA A 350 0.67 -5.03 -18.37
CA ALA A 350 1.11 -5.35 -17.01
C ALA A 350 0.33 -4.54 -15.96
N LEU A 351 0.05 -3.26 -16.24
CA LEU A 351 -0.69 -2.39 -15.34
C LEU A 351 -2.19 -2.70 -15.31
N HIS A 352 -2.82 -2.89 -16.47
CA HIS A 352 -4.27 -3.00 -16.57
C HIS A 352 -4.76 -4.44 -16.51
N LEU A 353 -5.58 -4.75 -15.50
CA LEU A 353 -6.31 -6.01 -15.40
C LEU A 353 -7.52 -6.00 -16.34
N PHE A 354 -7.74 -7.13 -17.03
CA PHE A 354 -8.92 -7.37 -17.87
C PHE A 354 -9.26 -6.22 -18.82
N PRO A 355 -8.30 -5.65 -19.57
CA PRO A 355 -8.59 -4.57 -20.49
C PRO A 355 -9.50 -5.08 -21.63
N PRO A 356 -10.55 -4.31 -22.01
CA PRO A 356 -11.42 -4.68 -23.11
C PRO A 356 -10.70 -4.58 -24.47
N ALA A 357 -11.31 -5.13 -25.52
CA ALA A 357 -10.72 -5.11 -26.87
C ALA A 357 -10.40 -3.69 -27.37
N ASN A 358 -11.20 -2.69 -26.99
CA ASN A 358 -11.00 -1.27 -27.33
C ASN A 358 -10.26 -0.48 -26.24
N ALA A 359 -9.44 -1.15 -25.41
CA ALA A 359 -8.74 -0.53 -24.27
C ALA A 359 -7.92 0.71 -24.64
N ARG A 360 -7.26 0.71 -25.81
CA ARG A 360 -6.46 1.86 -26.28
C ARG A 360 -7.34 3.11 -26.50
N GLN A 361 -8.48 2.95 -27.12
CA GLN A 361 -9.43 4.04 -27.31
C GLN A 361 -9.94 4.55 -25.95
N LEU A 362 -10.42 3.65 -25.10
CA LEU A 362 -10.93 3.99 -23.76
C LEU A 362 -9.88 4.64 -22.89
N TYR A 363 -8.62 4.20 -22.98
CA TYR A 363 -7.48 4.83 -22.28
C TYR A 363 -7.35 6.29 -22.70
N THR A 364 -7.26 6.53 -24.03
CA THR A 364 -7.12 7.88 -24.58
C THR A 364 -8.29 8.78 -24.18
N GLU A 365 -9.52 8.27 -24.21
CA GLU A 365 -10.72 9.00 -23.78
C GLU A 365 -10.66 9.37 -22.30
N GLN A 366 -10.31 8.42 -21.41
CA GLN A 366 -10.18 8.67 -19.98
C GLN A 366 -9.06 9.66 -19.67
N VAL A 367 -7.89 9.52 -20.31
CA VAL A 367 -6.75 10.44 -20.10
C VAL A 367 -7.13 11.86 -20.51
N LYS A 368 -7.77 12.03 -21.65
CA LYS A 368 -8.21 13.35 -22.17
C LYS A 368 -9.32 14.02 -21.34
N ARG A 369 -9.98 13.29 -20.43
CA ARG A 369 -10.89 13.88 -19.43
C ARG A 369 -10.16 14.56 -18.27
N GLY A 370 -8.87 14.28 -18.10
CA GLY A 370 -8.01 14.99 -17.16
C GLY A 370 -7.69 16.42 -17.57
N VAL A 371 -6.87 17.08 -16.80
CA VAL A 371 -6.38 18.43 -17.11
C VAL A 371 -5.21 18.34 -18.09
N LYS A 372 -5.34 18.97 -19.25
CA LYS A 372 -4.26 19.01 -20.23
C LYS A 372 -3.08 19.83 -19.69
N LEU A 373 -1.90 19.25 -19.65
CA LEU A 373 -0.66 19.91 -19.25
C LEU A 373 0.09 20.46 -20.49
N ASP A 374 0.37 19.58 -21.46
CA ASP A 374 1.02 19.95 -22.70
C ASP A 374 0.38 19.20 -23.90
N LYS A 375 1.12 19.00 -24.98
CA LYS A 375 0.61 18.34 -26.19
C LYS A 375 0.20 16.89 -25.95
N GLU A 376 0.92 16.16 -25.09
CA GLU A 376 0.83 14.71 -24.91
C GLU A 376 0.52 14.30 -23.48
N HIS A 377 0.68 15.20 -22.51
CA HIS A 377 0.53 14.90 -21.09
C HIS A 377 -0.75 15.51 -20.50
N TYR A 378 -1.36 14.74 -19.62
CA TYR A 378 -2.59 15.11 -18.88
C TYR A 378 -2.43 14.76 -17.41
N LEU A 379 -2.98 15.58 -16.55
CA LEU A 379 -3.10 15.28 -15.14
C LEU A 379 -4.44 14.65 -14.87
N LYS A 380 -4.43 13.45 -14.27
CA LYS A 380 -5.62 12.74 -13.81
C LYS A 380 -5.80 12.88 -12.30
N ARG A 381 -7.01 13.23 -11.87
CA ARG A 381 -7.38 13.19 -10.44
C ARG A 381 -7.57 11.76 -9.95
N PHE A 382 -8.16 10.92 -10.81
CA PHE A 382 -8.40 9.51 -10.57
C PHE A 382 -7.68 8.65 -11.63
N PRO A 383 -7.34 7.38 -11.29
CA PRO A 383 -6.70 6.48 -12.24
C PRO A 383 -7.53 6.23 -13.50
N VAL A 384 -6.88 5.75 -14.54
CA VAL A 384 -7.56 5.12 -15.69
C VAL A 384 -7.96 3.71 -15.29
N TRP A 385 -9.25 3.40 -15.35
CA TRP A 385 -9.80 2.11 -14.94
C TRP A 385 -10.50 1.37 -16.08
N PHE A 386 -10.26 0.06 -16.18
CA PHE A 386 -10.95 -0.85 -17.09
C PHE A 386 -11.73 -1.93 -16.38
N SER A 387 -11.32 -2.31 -15.16
CA SER A 387 -11.96 -3.35 -14.37
C SER A 387 -12.89 -2.79 -13.31
N ILE A 388 -13.64 -3.69 -12.66
CA ILE A 388 -14.46 -3.37 -11.49
C ILE A 388 -13.62 -3.18 -10.23
N PHE A 389 -12.41 -3.77 -10.18
CA PHE A 389 -11.48 -3.65 -9.05
C PHE A 389 -10.81 -2.28 -9.09
N ASN A 390 -11.47 -1.28 -8.56
CA ASN A 390 -10.97 0.09 -8.56
C ASN A 390 -11.52 0.89 -7.37
N GLY A 391 -10.73 1.84 -6.96
CA GLY A 391 -10.97 2.77 -5.88
C GLY A 391 -9.66 3.43 -5.46
N ASN A 392 -9.72 4.57 -4.83
CA ASN A 392 -8.53 5.39 -4.65
C ASN A 392 -7.95 5.41 -3.23
N THR A 393 -8.56 4.71 -2.25
CA THR A 393 -8.15 4.86 -0.85
C THR A 393 -6.69 4.45 -0.63
N ALA A 394 -6.29 3.25 -1.04
CA ALA A 394 -4.92 2.80 -0.89
C ALA A 394 -3.92 3.64 -1.71
N ILE A 395 -4.36 4.16 -2.86
CA ILE A 395 -3.50 4.95 -3.76
C ILE A 395 -3.13 6.29 -3.12
N HIS A 396 -4.12 7.13 -2.78
CA HIS A 396 -3.83 8.45 -2.24
C HIS A 396 -3.20 8.39 -0.84
N LEU A 397 -3.52 7.36 -0.02
CA LEU A 397 -2.86 7.15 1.28
C LEU A 397 -1.38 6.77 1.12
N SER A 398 -1.07 5.91 0.14
CA SER A 398 0.32 5.55 -0.19
C SER A 398 1.13 6.76 -0.67
N THR A 399 0.58 7.57 -1.57
CA THR A 399 1.23 8.80 -2.03
C THR A 399 1.28 9.85 -0.90
N GLY A 400 0.25 9.91 -0.03
CA GLY A 400 0.26 10.72 1.19
C GLY A 400 1.38 10.34 2.14
N LYS A 401 1.66 9.04 2.30
CA LYS A 401 2.83 8.54 3.05
C LYS A 401 4.13 9.05 2.43
N SER A 402 4.26 9.03 1.08
CA SER A 402 5.43 9.61 0.40
C SER A 402 5.60 11.10 0.70
N ALA A 403 4.49 11.87 0.67
CA ALA A 403 4.53 13.30 1.00
C ALA A 403 5.00 13.54 2.45
N ALA A 404 4.46 12.77 3.40
CA ALA A 404 4.82 12.89 4.81
C ALA A 404 6.29 12.50 5.07
N ILE A 405 6.79 11.44 4.44
CA ILE A 405 8.21 11.03 4.50
C ILE A 405 9.10 12.15 3.96
N CYS A 406 8.79 12.70 2.79
CA CYS A 406 9.52 13.85 2.23
C CYS A 406 9.48 15.04 3.19
N GLY A 407 8.31 15.36 3.75
CA GLY A 407 8.12 16.45 4.70
C GLY A 407 8.97 16.29 5.98
N ASN A 408 8.97 15.10 6.56
CA ASN A 408 9.79 14.78 7.72
C ASN A 408 11.29 14.88 7.43
N PHE A 409 11.73 14.35 6.29
CA PHE A 409 13.13 14.35 5.89
C PHE A 409 13.64 15.76 5.55
N LEU A 410 12.90 16.51 4.74
CA LEU A 410 13.26 17.85 4.27
C LEU A 410 12.93 18.97 5.28
N LYS A 411 12.21 18.65 6.36
CA LYS A 411 11.64 19.63 7.31
C LYS A 411 10.68 20.61 6.62
N ASP A 412 9.84 20.08 5.75
CA ASP A 412 8.90 20.82 4.91
C ASP A 412 7.45 20.63 5.39
N GLU A 413 6.91 21.66 6.05
CA GLU A 413 5.56 21.59 6.64
C GLU A 413 4.45 21.53 5.58
N GLU A 414 4.67 22.05 4.37
CA GLU A 414 3.69 21.95 3.30
C GLU A 414 3.51 20.49 2.86
N LEU A 415 4.61 19.73 2.72
CA LEU A 415 4.56 18.30 2.42
C LEU A 415 3.91 17.50 3.56
N LEU A 416 4.19 17.84 4.82
CA LEU A 416 3.49 17.25 5.96
C LEU A 416 1.99 17.52 5.90
N ASN A 417 1.58 18.75 5.56
CA ASN A 417 0.17 19.10 5.42
C ASN A 417 -0.49 18.34 4.27
N ILE A 418 0.19 18.13 3.14
CA ILE A 418 -0.31 17.30 2.04
C ILE A 418 -0.62 15.88 2.52
N GLY A 419 0.25 15.26 3.31
CA GLY A 419 -0.03 13.94 3.90
C GLY A 419 -1.25 13.97 4.84
N ARG A 420 -1.37 15.00 5.72
CA ARG A 420 -2.53 15.16 6.62
C ARG A 420 -3.85 15.33 5.86
N GLU A 421 -3.84 16.02 4.74
CA GLU A 421 -5.03 16.17 3.88
C GLU A 421 -5.59 14.81 3.43
N GLN A 422 -4.73 13.80 3.22
CA GLN A 422 -5.18 12.45 2.87
C GLN A 422 -5.89 11.77 4.05
N LEU A 423 -5.41 11.97 5.26
CA LEU A 423 -6.12 11.50 6.47
C LEU A 423 -7.47 12.22 6.62
N TYR A 424 -7.51 13.53 6.40
CA TYR A 424 -8.77 14.29 6.46
C TYR A 424 -9.77 13.86 5.38
N TRP A 425 -9.29 13.49 4.20
CA TRP A 425 -10.14 12.91 3.15
C TRP A 425 -10.86 11.66 3.65
N THR A 426 -10.17 10.79 4.38
CA THR A 426 -10.78 9.54 4.88
C THR A 426 -11.81 9.76 5.98
N VAL A 427 -11.81 10.90 6.65
CA VAL A 427 -12.78 11.21 7.72
C VAL A 427 -13.80 12.29 7.33
N GLY A 428 -14.00 12.50 6.02
CA GLY A 428 -15.10 13.29 5.50
C GLY A 428 -14.73 14.60 4.79
N LYS A 429 -13.45 15.01 4.75
CA LYS A 429 -13.03 16.15 3.91
C LYS A 429 -12.94 15.73 2.44
N ASN A 430 -14.03 15.23 1.91
CA ASN A 430 -14.19 14.77 0.52
C ASN A 430 -15.49 15.34 -0.08
N PRO A 431 -15.72 15.23 -1.40
CA PRO A 431 -16.90 15.81 -2.06
C PRO A 431 -18.24 15.30 -1.54
N PHE A 432 -18.27 14.19 -0.83
CA PHE A 432 -19.46 13.55 -0.31
C PHE A 432 -19.74 13.87 1.17
N GLY A 433 -18.80 14.49 1.88
CA GLY A 433 -18.90 14.78 3.30
C GLY A 433 -19.05 13.49 4.14
N GLN A 434 -18.56 12.36 3.65
CA GLN A 434 -18.67 11.06 4.32
C GLN A 434 -17.31 10.55 4.78
N SER A 435 -17.26 10.04 6.02
CA SER A 435 -16.12 9.29 6.50
C SER A 435 -16.01 7.96 5.76
N LEU A 436 -14.81 7.59 5.34
CA LEU A 436 -14.50 6.27 4.78
C LEU A 436 -14.03 5.28 5.86
N ILE A 437 -14.11 5.67 7.12
CA ILE A 437 -13.90 4.79 8.28
C ILE A 437 -15.26 4.58 8.93
N TYR A 438 -15.78 3.35 8.88
CA TYR A 438 -17.10 3.03 9.42
C TYR A 438 -17.15 3.30 10.93
N GLY A 439 -18.18 4.02 11.37
CA GLY A 439 -18.33 4.44 12.76
C GLY A 439 -17.46 5.63 13.19
N GLU A 440 -16.73 6.28 12.27
CA GLU A 440 -16.02 7.53 12.54
C GLU A 440 -16.86 8.73 12.11
N GLY A 441 -17.01 9.71 12.98
CA GLY A 441 -17.83 10.89 12.72
C GLY A 441 -19.33 10.60 12.76
N TYR A 442 -20.10 11.40 12.01
CA TYR A 442 -21.56 11.39 12.01
C TYR A 442 -22.19 10.89 10.71
N ASN A 443 -21.38 10.81 9.65
CA ASN A 443 -21.83 10.43 8.31
C ASN A 443 -20.80 9.50 7.68
N TYR A 444 -21.11 8.22 7.62
CA TYR A 444 -20.32 7.18 7.00
C TYR A 444 -21.23 6.25 6.18
N PRO A 445 -20.74 5.70 5.05
CA PRO A 445 -21.54 4.82 4.23
C PRO A 445 -21.59 3.43 4.83
N GLN A 446 -22.58 2.65 4.43
CA GLN A 446 -22.58 1.20 4.60
C GLN A 446 -21.49 0.59 3.70
N MET A 447 -20.69 -0.31 4.25
CA MET A 447 -19.63 -1.03 3.54
C MET A 447 -20.12 -2.41 3.10
N ASN A 448 -19.41 -3.02 2.18
CA ASN A 448 -19.68 -4.37 1.70
C ASN A 448 -18.71 -5.36 2.34
N SER A 449 -19.28 -6.30 3.11
CA SER A 449 -18.56 -7.46 3.63
C SER A 449 -19.46 -8.68 3.53
N PHE A 450 -18.97 -9.78 2.99
CA PHE A 450 -19.79 -10.96 2.73
C PHE A 450 -20.09 -11.79 3.97
N SER A 451 -19.16 -11.85 4.93
CA SER A 451 -19.28 -12.81 6.02
C SER A 451 -19.76 -12.24 7.33
N SER A 452 -19.43 -11.03 7.66
CA SER A 452 -19.56 -10.50 9.00
C SER A 452 -20.44 -9.25 9.10
N GLY A 453 -20.85 -8.70 7.97
CA GLY A 453 -21.50 -7.39 7.95
C GLY A 453 -20.54 -6.28 8.38
N GLU A 454 -21.09 -5.19 8.90
CA GLU A 454 -20.32 -4.00 9.26
C GLU A 454 -19.48 -4.21 10.52
N MET A 455 -18.25 -3.75 10.43
CA MET A 455 -17.29 -3.76 11.52
C MET A 455 -16.79 -2.35 11.77
N THR A 456 -16.89 -1.87 13.00
CA THR A 456 -16.37 -0.53 13.34
C THR A 456 -14.89 -0.42 12.96
N GLY A 457 -14.58 0.60 12.17
CA GLY A 457 -13.23 0.86 11.69
C GLY A 457 -12.91 0.32 10.30
N GLU A 458 -13.82 -0.44 9.68
CA GLU A 458 -13.63 -0.93 8.31
C GLU A 458 -13.47 0.23 7.33
N MET A 459 -12.62 0.01 6.34
CA MET A 459 -12.30 0.98 5.30
C MET A 459 -12.50 0.37 3.92
N PRO A 460 -13.05 1.12 2.94
CA PRO A 460 -13.34 0.59 1.62
C PRO A 460 -12.14 0.62 0.69
N VAL A 461 -12.25 -0.09 -0.43
CA VAL A 461 -11.39 0.08 -1.61
C VAL A 461 -11.37 1.55 -2.02
N GLY A 462 -12.52 2.23 -2.09
CA GLY A 462 -12.58 3.69 -2.09
C GLY A 462 -13.37 4.34 -3.20
N ILE A 463 -13.35 5.67 -3.19
CA ILE A 463 -14.04 6.52 -4.15
C ILE A 463 -13.47 6.28 -5.55
N ARG A 464 -14.34 6.26 -6.56
CA ARG A 464 -14.01 6.07 -7.96
C ARG A 464 -14.59 7.19 -8.84
N THR A 465 -14.46 7.05 -10.15
CA THR A 465 -15.17 7.89 -11.14
C THR A 465 -16.31 7.11 -11.79
N LEU A 466 -17.26 7.83 -12.39
CA LEU A 466 -18.30 7.26 -13.22
C LEU A 466 -17.82 7.19 -14.68
N GLY A 467 -17.73 5.97 -15.21
CA GLY A 467 -17.31 5.77 -16.61
C GLY A 467 -15.91 6.34 -16.87
N ASN A 468 -15.80 7.11 -17.95
CA ASN A 468 -14.54 7.71 -18.40
C ASN A 468 -14.26 9.11 -17.82
N ASP A 469 -15.11 9.58 -16.90
CA ASP A 469 -14.94 10.89 -16.28
C ASP A 469 -13.77 10.93 -15.30
N ASP A 470 -13.32 12.14 -14.98
CA ASP A 470 -12.35 12.42 -13.92
C ASP A 470 -13.02 13.12 -12.71
N ILE A 471 -14.30 12.77 -12.49
CA ILE A 471 -15.19 13.33 -11.45
C ILE A 471 -15.43 12.24 -10.41
N PRO A 472 -15.32 12.55 -9.10
CA PRO A 472 -15.56 11.57 -8.06
C PRO A 472 -17.00 11.04 -8.09
N TYR A 473 -17.14 9.73 -7.94
CA TYR A 473 -18.40 9.01 -7.89
C TYR A 473 -18.47 8.11 -6.69
N TRP A 474 -19.50 8.28 -5.87
CA TRP A 474 -19.73 7.54 -4.63
C TRP A 474 -21.21 7.42 -4.33
N PRO A 475 -21.93 6.49 -5.00
CA PRO A 475 -23.37 6.33 -4.82
C PRO A 475 -23.71 5.78 -3.43
N GLN A 476 -24.98 5.98 -3.01
CA GLN A 476 -25.47 5.48 -1.72
C GLN A 476 -25.61 3.95 -1.69
N THR A 477 -25.83 3.33 -2.84
CA THR A 477 -25.95 1.88 -2.96
C THR A 477 -24.67 1.17 -2.52
N ASN A 478 -24.81 0.08 -1.79
CA ASN A 478 -23.71 -0.81 -1.47
C ASN A 478 -23.17 -1.49 -2.73
N ASN A 479 -21.89 -1.83 -2.73
CA ASN A 479 -21.23 -2.42 -3.89
C ASN A 479 -19.98 -3.20 -3.49
N ALA A 480 -19.89 -4.44 -3.97
CA ALA A 480 -18.79 -5.36 -3.69
C ALA A 480 -17.44 -5.00 -4.33
N CYS A 481 -17.33 -3.88 -5.03
CA CYS A 481 -16.09 -3.47 -5.70
C CYS A 481 -15.43 -2.30 -4.97
N TYR A 482 -16.00 -1.12 -5.07
CA TYR A 482 -15.39 0.10 -4.50
C TYR A 482 -15.81 0.40 -3.05
N LYS A 483 -16.94 -0.16 -2.57
CA LYS A 483 -17.36 -0.12 -1.14
C LYS A 483 -17.00 -1.36 -0.36
N GLU A 484 -16.36 -2.34 -0.97
CA GLU A 484 -15.87 -3.50 -0.30
C GLU A 484 -14.83 -3.12 0.77
N VAL A 485 -14.93 -3.72 1.93
CA VAL A 485 -13.94 -3.53 3.00
C VAL A 485 -12.58 -4.09 2.55
N TRP A 486 -11.49 -3.43 2.93
CA TRP A 486 -10.18 -3.85 2.47
C TRP A 486 -9.08 -3.55 3.49
N VAL A 487 -8.36 -4.59 3.93
CA VAL A 487 -7.31 -4.43 4.95
C VAL A 487 -6.12 -3.64 4.42
N THR A 488 -5.87 -3.63 3.10
CA THR A 488 -4.83 -2.76 2.51
C THR A 488 -5.14 -1.29 2.74
N SER A 489 -6.39 -0.85 2.61
CA SER A 489 -6.77 0.54 2.90
C SER A 489 -6.49 0.90 4.36
N ALA A 490 -6.83 0.01 5.29
CA ALA A 490 -6.53 0.17 6.71
C ALA A 490 -5.00 0.20 6.98
N GLY A 491 -4.23 -0.70 6.37
CA GLY A 491 -2.78 -0.73 6.48
C GLY A 491 -2.13 0.56 5.96
N LYS A 492 -2.54 1.08 4.78
CA LYS A 492 -2.03 2.34 4.25
C LYS A 492 -2.38 3.54 5.14
N TRP A 493 -3.58 3.53 5.74
CA TRP A 493 -3.97 4.55 6.71
C TRP A 493 -3.08 4.52 7.96
N LEU A 494 -2.83 3.31 8.52
CA LEU A 494 -1.92 3.11 9.66
C LEU A 494 -0.49 3.56 9.33
N SER A 495 0.00 3.22 8.15
CA SER A 495 1.33 3.62 7.70
C SER A 495 1.47 5.14 7.58
N LEU A 496 0.44 5.82 7.04
CA LEU A 496 0.46 7.28 6.91
C LEU A 496 0.37 7.97 8.28
N ILE A 497 -0.54 7.53 9.15
CA ILE A 497 -0.69 8.15 10.48
C ILE A 497 0.56 8.01 11.35
N ALA A 498 1.38 6.99 11.12
CA ALA A 498 2.65 6.78 11.81
C ALA A 498 3.69 7.90 11.56
N GLU A 499 3.50 8.74 10.56
CA GLU A 499 4.37 9.90 10.30
C GLU A 499 4.09 11.10 11.24
N TYR A 500 2.96 11.10 11.94
CA TYR A 500 2.47 12.17 12.82
C TYR A 500 2.41 11.72 14.29
#